data_27e5d7022edda7e1e88c2a21cc02c6b6
#
_entry.id   27e5d7022edda7e1e88c2a21cc02c6b6
#
_cell.length_a   1.000
_cell.length_b   1.000
_cell.length_c   1.000
_cell.angle_alpha   90.00
_cell.angle_beta   90.00
_cell.angle_gamma   90.00
#
_symmetry.space_group_name_H-M   'P 1'
#
loop_
_entity.id
_entity.type
_entity.pdbx_description
1 polymer ?
#
loop_
_entity_poly.entity_id
_entity_poly.type
_entity_poly.pdbx_seq_one_letter_code
_entity_poly.pdbx_strand_id
1 'polypeptide(L)'
;AQPDYAPQEYGLGAVLKPDPYNVTVRKATEHRIARTFGTERKIAEYLQSLNLPDSSVITDTVYGFGILAASPRPRVFVIPSDPDFTELLNDPSANGIRYLLAVPPIGRGTSDALNLRYPTLYNTGADVATLELEVPNDGDGQPDWRLYRVNERVVTR
;
A
#
# COMPACT_ATOMS: atom_id res chain seq x y z
N ALA A 1 -1.02 20.65 -9.45
CA ALA A 1 -0.78 20.41 -10.00
C ALA A 1 -0.72 19.97 -9.75
N GLN A 2 -1.18 19.87 -9.69
CA GLN A 2 -1.10 19.45 -10.11
C GLN A 2 -1.07 18.95 -10.40
N PRO A 3 -1.49 18.94 -10.42
CA PRO A 3 -1.62 18.39 -11.12
C PRO A 3 -1.61 17.71 -11.11
N ASP A 4 -2.12 17.62 -11.31
CA ASP A 4 -2.04 16.92 -11.90
C ASP A 4 -1.68 16.15 -11.65
N TYR A 5 -1.95 15.83 -11.65
CA TYR A 5 -1.48 14.93 -12.18
C TYR A 5 -1.04 14.50 -12.44
N ALA A 6 -1.26 14.30 -12.38
CA ALA A 6 -0.86 13.85 -13.24
C ALA A 6 -0.54 13.53 -13.56
N PRO A 7 -0.65 13.35 -13.91
CA PRO A 7 -0.29 13.02 -14.68
C PRO A 7 -0.22 12.69 -14.94
N GLN A 8 -0.54 12.67 -15.35
CA GLN A 8 -0.54 12.52 -16.10
C GLN A 8 -0.73 12.56 -16.33
N GLU A 9 -1.14 12.68 -16.59
CA GLU A 9 -1.37 12.79 -17.20
C GLU A 9 -1.47 13.06 -17.08
N TYR A 10 -1.63 13.10 -17.22
CA TYR A 10 -1.66 13.54 -17.80
C TYR A 10 -1.46 14.06 -17.86
N GLY A 11 -1.30 13.92 -18.20
CA GLY A 11 -1.15 14.61 -18.80
C GLY A 11 -1.71 15.43 -18.79
N LEU A 12 -2.00 15.79 -18.91
CA LEU A 12 -2.51 16.61 -19.22
C LEU A 12 -2.45 17.57 -19.65
N GLY A 13 -2.61 17.17 -20.07
CA GLY A 13 -2.47 18.16 -21.09
C GLY A 13 -2.65 19.54 -20.58
N ALA A 14 -1.82 20.35 -20.96
CA ALA A 14 -1.95 21.70 -20.52
C ALA A 14 -3.31 22.24 -20.93
N VAL A 15 -4.12 22.62 -19.96
CA VAL A 15 -5.33 23.34 -20.24
C VAL A 15 -4.95 24.79 -20.34
N LEU A 16 -5.00 25.30 -21.56
CA LEU A 16 -4.52 26.65 -21.80
C LEU A 16 -5.55 27.70 -21.52
N LYS A 17 -6.84 27.36 -21.57
CA LYS A 17 -7.90 28.32 -21.32
C LYS A 17 -8.87 27.75 -20.30
N PRO A 18 -9.18 28.48 -19.26
CA PRO A 18 -10.23 28.07 -18.33
C PRO A 18 -11.55 28.10 -19.08
N ASP A 19 -12.20 26.98 -19.10
CA ASP A 19 -13.47 26.75 -19.76
C ASP A 19 -14.34 26.05 -18.72
N PRO A 20 -15.57 26.51 -18.49
CA PRO A 20 -16.41 25.86 -17.48
C PRO A 20 -16.61 24.38 -17.72
N TYR A 21 -16.68 23.97 -18.99
CA TYR A 21 -16.79 22.56 -19.33
C TYR A 21 -15.53 21.80 -18.90
N ASN A 22 -14.34 22.34 -19.20
CA ASN A 22 -13.08 21.71 -18.82
C ASN A 22 -12.90 21.64 -17.31
N VAL A 23 -13.34 22.68 -16.60
CA VAL A 23 -13.29 22.68 -15.13
C VAL A 23 -14.16 21.56 -14.56
N THR A 24 -15.36 21.37 -15.11
CA THR A 24 -16.28 20.33 -14.68
C THR A 24 -15.69 18.95 -14.91
N VAL A 25 -15.12 18.71 -16.10
CA VAL A 25 -14.50 17.44 -16.43
C VAL A 25 -13.31 17.16 -15.51
N ARG A 26 -12.49 18.19 -15.26
CA ARG A 26 -11.33 18.03 -14.36
C ARG A 26 -11.76 17.69 -12.95
N LYS A 27 -12.78 18.35 -12.41
CA LYS A 27 -13.30 18.06 -11.07
C LYS A 27 -13.81 16.62 -10.98
N ALA A 28 -14.51 16.15 -12.02
CA ALA A 28 -14.97 14.76 -12.05
C ALA A 28 -13.83 13.79 -12.03
N THR A 29 -12.74 14.08 -12.77
CA THR A 29 -11.55 13.24 -12.83
C THR A 29 -10.83 13.24 -11.48
N GLU A 30 -10.64 14.41 -10.87
CA GLU A 30 -10.03 14.52 -9.55
C GLU A 30 -10.83 13.76 -8.51
N HIS A 31 -12.14 13.83 -8.57
CA HIS A 31 -13.02 13.12 -7.65
C HIS A 31 -12.86 11.61 -7.78
N ARG A 32 -12.75 11.13 -9.02
CA ARG A 32 -12.57 9.71 -9.29
C ARG A 32 -11.22 9.21 -8.78
N ILE A 33 -10.15 9.99 -9.00
CA ILE A 33 -8.81 9.63 -8.50
C ILE A 33 -8.81 9.57 -6.98
N ALA A 34 -9.40 10.58 -6.34
CA ALA A 34 -9.48 10.62 -4.88
C ALA A 34 -10.25 9.43 -4.32
N ARG A 35 -11.32 9.01 -5.01
CA ARG A 35 -12.11 7.85 -4.58
C ARG A 35 -11.36 6.54 -4.82
N THR A 36 -10.62 6.44 -5.93
CA THR A 36 -9.88 5.23 -6.28
C THR A 36 -8.86 4.87 -5.21
N PHE A 37 -8.17 5.86 -4.65
CA PHE A 37 -7.13 5.62 -3.65
C PHE A 37 -7.56 6.04 -2.23
N GLY A 38 -8.87 6.21 -2.00
CA GLY A 38 -9.38 6.61 -0.69
C GLY A 38 -9.04 5.61 0.40
N THR A 39 -9.13 4.31 0.10
CA THR A 39 -8.81 3.25 1.03
C THR A 39 -7.33 3.23 1.37
N GLU A 40 -6.46 3.36 0.36
CA GLU A 40 -5.02 3.41 0.56
C GLU A 40 -4.61 4.59 1.43
N ARG A 41 -5.29 5.72 1.26
CA ARG A 41 -5.05 6.89 2.09
C ARG A 41 -5.42 6.63 3.55
N LYS A 42 -6.52 5.93 3.78
CA LYS A 42 -6.93 5.56 5.14
C LYS A 42 -5.92 4.62 5.79
N ILE A 43 -5.37 3.68 5.02
CA ILE A 43 -4.33 2.78 5.53
C ILE A 43 -3.09 3.58 5.91
N ALA A 44 -2.67 4.53 5.07
CA ALA A 44 -1.53 5.38 5.36
C ALA A 44 -1.75 6.18 6.64
N GLU A 45 -2.95 6.73 6.83
CA GLU A 45 -3.31 7.47 8.03
C GLU A 45 -3.29 6.59 9.28
N TYR A 46 -3.82 5.37 9.16
CA TYR A 46 -3.78 4.43 10.28
C TYR A 46 -2.35 4.12 10.69
N LEU A 47 -1.50 3.78 9.72
CA LEU A 47 -0.10 3.46 10.01
C LEU A 47 0.64 4.66 10.60
N GLN A 48 0.34 5.87 10.10
CA GLN A 48 0.92 7.09 10.66
C GLN A 48 0.56 7.25 12.13
N SER A 49 -0.66 6.90 12.52
CA SER A 49 -1.11 7.02 13.91
C SER A 49 -0.36 6.10 14.86
N LEU A 50 0.28 5.06 14.35
CA LEU A 50 1.01 4.09 15.16
C LEU A 50 2.43 4.54 15.51
N ASN A 51 2.90 5.63 14.92
CA ASN A 51 4.25 6.18 15.16
C ASN A 51 5.35 5.14 14.99
N LEU A 52 5.30 4.41 13.87
CA LEU A 52 6.23 3.32 13.62
C LEU A 52 7.62 3.83 13.26
N PRO A 53 8.69 3.10 13.64
CA PRO A 53 10.03 3.44 13.19
C PRO A 53 10.19 3.15 11.69
N ASP A 54 11.29 3.63 11.11
CA ASP A 54 11.63 3.35 9.73
C ASP A 54 11.73 1.83 9.51
N SER A 55 11.40 1.36 8.31
CA SER A 55 11.52 -0.04 7.91
C SER A 55 10.73 -0.98 8.81
N SER A 56 9.48 -0.63 9.10
CA SER A 56 8.60 -1.41 9.98
C SER A 56 7.50 -2.17 9.23
N VAL A 57 7.21 -1.78 7.99
CA VAL A 57 6.06 -2.31 7.25
C VAL A 57 6.53 -2.78 5.89
N ILE A 58 6.25 -4.05 5.57
CA ILE A 58 6.58 -4.57 4.24
C ILE A 58 5.33 -4.52 3.36
N THR A 59 5.49 -3.99 2.16
CA THR A 59 4.44 -3.99 1.13
C THR A 59 5.08 -4.13 -0.25
N ASP A 60 4.35 -4.73 -1.18
CA ASP A 60 4.74 -4.71 -2.58
C ASP A 60 4.13 -3.48 -3.25
N THR A 61 4.80 -2.96 -4.26
CA THR A 61 4.34 -1.78 -4.98
C THR A 61 3.35 -2.10 -6.09
N VAL A 62 3.08 -3.37 -6.37
CA VAL A 62 2.07 -3.75 -7.37
C VAL A 62 0.74 -3.05 -7.08
N TYR A 63 0.31 -3.08 -5.81
CA TYR A 63 -0.86 -2.36 -5.36
C TYR A 63 -0.55 -1.31 -4.30
N GLY A 64 0.60 -1.38 -3.66
CA GLY A 64 0.92 -0.55 -2.49
C GLY A 64 1.35 0.86 -2.82
N PHE A 65 1.52 1.18 -4.10
CA PHE A 65 2.00 2.51 -4.50
C PHE A 65 1.16 3.64 -3.91
N GLY A 66 -0.17 3.47 -3.92
CA GLY A 66 -1.06 4.51 -3.41
C GLY A 66 -0.88 4.77 -1.91
N ILE A 67 -0.54 3.72 -1.15
CA ILE A 67 -0.29 3.87 0.28
C ILE A 67 1.01 4.65 0.51
N LEU A 68 2.07 4.30 -0.22
CA LEU A 68 3.34 5.02 -0.12
C LEU A 68 3.18 6.49 -0.49
N ALA A 69 2.46 6.75 -1.59
CA ALA A 69 2.25 8.11 -2.07
C ALA A 69 1.46 8.97 -1.09
N ALA A 70 0.56 8.34 -0.32
CA ALA A 70 -0.26 9.05 0.67
C ALA A 70 0.44 9.19 2.02
N SER A 71 1.55 8.47 2.22
CA SER A 71 2.21 8.47 3.53
C SER A 71 3.13 9.68 3.68
N PRO A 72 3.05 10.40 4.82
CA PRO A 72 4.01 11.49 5.10
C PRO A 72 5.40 10.97 5.44
N ARG A 73 5.54 9.68 5.77
CA ARG A 73 6.83 9.06 6.08
C ARG A 73 7.00 7.76 5.31
N PRO A 74 7.31 7.83 4.00
CA PRO A 74 7.45 6.60 3.21
C PRO A 74 8.60 5.69 3.67
N ARG A 75 9.54 6.19 4.47
CA ARG A 75 10.62 5.37 5.03
C ARG A 75 10.15 4.29 5.99
N VAL A 76 8.92 4.37 6.45
CA VAL A 76 8.30 3.31 7.26
C VAL A 76 8.20 2.01 6.46
N PHE A 77 8.09 2.12 5.13
CA PHE A 77 7.84 0.98 4.26
C PHE A 77 9.11 0.38 3.71
N VAL A 78 9.12 -0.97 3.61
CA VAL A 78 10.13 -1.74 2.89
C VAL A 78 9.45 -2.31 1.66
N ILE A 79 10.05 -2.08 0.50
CA ILE A 79 9.47 -2.47 -0.79
C ILE A 79 10.49 -3.29 -1.59
N PRO A 80 10.05 -4.03 -2.63
CA PRO A 80 10.95 -4.94 -3.35
C PRO A 80 12.20 -4.31 -3.95
N SER A 81 12.18 -3.01 -4.23
CA SER A 81 13.37 -2.33 -4.76
C SER A 81 14.42 -2.02 -3.69
N ASP A 82 14.11 -2.20 -2.42
CA ASP A 82 15.08 -1.97 -1.36
C ASP A 82 16.09 -3.11 -1.31
N PRO A 83 17.39 -2.81 -1.12
CA PRO A 83 18.44 -3.85 -1.20
C PRO A 83 18.28 -4.96 -0.18
N ASP A 84 17.70 -4.69 0.97
CA ASP A 84 17.52 -5.66 2.05
C ASP A 84 16.13 -6.29 2.08
N PHE A 85 15.31 -6.03 1.07
CA PHE A 85 13.93 -6.50 1.05
C PHE A 85 13.80 -8.00 1.30
N THR A 86 14.57 -8.80 0.58
CA THR A 86 14.49 -10.26 0.67
C THR A 86 14.85 -10.75 2.06
N GLU A 87 15.90 -10.19 2.64
CA GLU A 87 16.33 -10.56 3.98
C GLU A 87 15.24 -10.24 5.01
N LEU A 88 14.68 -9.03 4.93
CA LEU A 88 13.64 -8.61 5.87
C LEU A 88 12.36 -9.42 5.71
N LEU A 89 12.00 -9.76 4.48
CA LEU A 89 10.81 -10.56 4.21
C LEU A 89 10.97 -12.00 4.69
N ASN A 90 12.18 -12.54 4.61
CA ASN A 90 12.43 -13.92 5.02
C ASN A 90 12.37 -14.12 6.54
N ASP A 91 12.64 -13.09 7.33
CA ASP A 91 12.54 -13.17 8.78
C ASP A 91 12.10 -11.82 9.35
N PRO A 92 10.82 -11.48 9.17
CA PRO A 92 10.33 -10.16 9.54
C PRO A 92 10.52 -9.84 11.02
N SER A 93 10.20 -10.79 11.88
CA SER A 93 10.28 -10.59 13.32
C SER A 93 11.69 -10.24 13.78
N ALA A 94 12.69 -10.98 13.29
CA ALA A 94 14.08 -10.77 13.70
C ALA A 94 14.64 -9.44 13.19
N ASN A 95 14.04 -8.89 12.13
CA ASN A 95 14.55 -7.70 11.46
C ASN A 95 13.75 -6.44 11.76
N GLY A 96 12.94 -6.45 12.81
CA GLY A 96 12.22 -5.24 13.25
C GLY A 96 10.97 -4.91 12.46
N ILE A 97 10.51 -5.83 11.61
CA ILE A 97 9.27 -5.62 10.87
C ILE A 97 8.08 -5.84 11.81
N ARG A 98 7.17 -4.88 11.82
CA ARG A 98 5.99 -4.89 12.69
C ARG A 98 4.73 -5.31 11.95
N TYR A 99 4.64 -4.99 10.65
CA TYR A 99 3.41 -5.17 9.88
C TYR A 99 3.71 -5.63 8.46
N LEU A 100 2.78 -6.43 7.92
CA LEU A 100 2.79 -6.87 6.52
C LEU A 100 1.46 -6.44 5.90
N LEU A 101 1.52 -5.77 4.75
CA LEU A 101 0.33 -5.41 4.00
C LEU A 101 0.07 -6.46 2.93
N ALA A 102 -1.03 -7.18 3.07
CA ALA A 102 -1.35 -8.31 2.22
C ALA A 102 -2.51 -7.99 1.29
N VAL A 103 -2.43 -8.52 0.07
CA VAL A 103 -3.49 -8.45 -0.94
C VAL A 103 -3.92 -9.86 -1.31
N PRO A 104 -5.16 -10.04 -1.83
CA PRO A 104 -5.61 -11.37 -2.25
C PRO A 104 -4.67 -11.96 -3.31
N PRO A 105 -4.35 -13.26 -3.22
CA PRO A 105 -3.45 -13.90 -4.20
C PRO A 105 -4.20 -14.28 -5.49
N ILE A 106 -4.85 -13.30 -6.10
CA ILE A 106 -5.61 -13.44 -7.35
C ILE A 106 -5.24 -12.28 -8.28
N GLY A 107 -5.39 -12.47 -9.56
CA GLY A 107 -5.07 -11.45 -10.56
C GLY A 107 -3.64 -10.98 -10.39
N ARG A 108 -3.44 -9.67 -10.33
CA ARG A 108 -2.10 -9.09 -10.13
C ARG A 108 -1.50 -9.43 -8.77
N GLY A 109 -2.32 -9.81 -7.80
CA GLY A 109 -1.84 -10.23 -6.50
C GLY A 109 -1.07 -11.54 -6.53
N THR A 110 -1.17 -12.32 -7.62
CA THR A 110 -0.39 -13.56 -7.76
C THR A 110 1.11 -13.29 -7.89
N SER A 111 1.48 -12.11 -8.34
CA SER A 111 2.89 -11.73 -8.46
C SER A 111 3.37 -10.85 -7.30
N ASP A 112 2.52 -10.60 -6.33
CA ASP A 112 2.89 -9.84 -5.12
C ASP A 112 3.97 -10.61 -4.37
N ALA A 113 5.05 -9.93 -4.02
CA ALA A 113 6.22 -10.57 -3.40
C ALA A 113 5.89 -11.23 -2.07
N LEU A 114 4.98 -10.65 -1.29
CA LEU A 114 4.58 -11.25 -0.02
C LEU A 114 3.81 -12.54 -0.25
N ASN A 115 2.93 -12.56 -1.26
CA ASN A 115 2.19 -13.77 -1.61
C ASN A 115 3.10 -14.87 -2.18
N LEU A 116 4.14 -14.48 -2.91
CA LEU A 116 5.10 -15.46 -3.43
C LEU A 116 5.89 -16.09 -2.30
N ARG A 117 6.28 -15.31 -1.30
CA ARG A 117 7.04 -15.81 -0.16
C ARG A 117 6.16 -16.56 0.83
N TYR A 118 4.96 -16.05 1.07
CA TYR A 118 4.02 -16.60 2.05
C TYR A 118 2.67 -16.81 1.38
N PRO A 119 2.47 -17.92 0.65
CA PRO A 119 1.24 -18.12 -0.13
C PRO A 119 -0.04 -18.09 0.69
N THR A 120 0.02 -18.39 1.99
CA THR A 120 -1.16 -18.40 2.86
C THR A 120 -1.30 -17.14 3.71
N LEU A 121 -0.45 -16.13 3.47
CA LEU A 121 -0.45 -14.92 4.30
C LEU A 121 -1.81 -14.26 4.34
N TYR A 122 -2.41 -14.02 3.17
CA TYR A 122 -3.66 -13.28 3.10
C TYR A 122 -4.79 -13.97 3.86
N ASN A 123 -4.82 -15.30 3.82
CA ASN A 123 -5.92 -16.05 4.44
C ASN A 123 -5.66 -16.42 5.90
N THR A 124 -4.40 -16.69 6.28
CA THR A 124 -4.11 -17.26 7.60
C THR A 124 -2.98 -16.58 8.36
N GLY A 125 -2.29 -15.61 7.74
CA GLY A 125 -1.10 -15.02 8.36
C GLY A 125 0.16 -15.87 8.20
N ALA A 126 0.06 -17.03 7.55
CA ALA A 126 1.19 -17.93 7.23
C ALA A 126 2.03 -18.29 8.46
N ASP A 127 1.45 -18.32 9.65
CA ASP A 127 2.13 -18.58 10.94
C ASP A 127 3.18 -17.55 11.31
N VAL A 128 3.32 -16.46 10.54
CA VAL A 128 4.28 -15.40 10.85
C VAL A 128 3.60 -14.12 11.35
N ALA A 129 2.28 -14.00 11.14
CA ALA A 129 1.58 -12.77 11.47
C ALA A 129 0.14 -13.04 11.85
N THR A 130 -0.47 -12.08 12.53
CA THR A 130 -1.86 -12.14 12.98
C THR A 130 -2.63 -10.98 12.37
N LEU A 131 -3.84 -11.27 11.88
CA LEU A 131 -4.67 -10.25 11.26
C LEU A 131 -5.03 -9.16 12.27
N GLU A 132 -4.70 -7.92 11.93
CA GLU A 132 -5.05 -6.78 12.76
C GLU A 132 -6.20 -5.98 12.19
N LEU A 133 -6.21 -5.81 10.86
CA LEU A 133 -7.19 -4.93 10.23
C LEU A 133 -7.55 -5.45 8.85
N GLU A 134 -8.83 -5.50 8.58
CA GLU A 134 -9.37 -5.82 7.26
C GLU A 134 -9.92 -4.54 6.66
N VAL A 135 -9.45 -4.16 5.47
CA VAL A 135 -9.81 -2.88 4.87
C VAL A 135 -10.38 -3.13 3.49
N PRO A 136 -11.71 -3.29 3.38
CA PRO A 136 -12.34 -3.43 2.07
C PRO A 136 -12.10 -2.19 1.23
N ASN A 137 -11.94 -2.40 -0.07
CA ASN A 137 -11.62 -1.34 -1.00
C ASN A 137 -12.76 -1.14 -1.99
N ASP A 138 -13.23 0.09 -2.12
CA ASP A 138 -14.27 0.44 -3.07
C ASP A 138 -13.73 1.15 -4.30
N GLY A 139 -12.40 1.23 -4.44
CA GLY A 139 -11.75 1.82 -5.61
C GLY A 139 -11.67 0.82 -6.75
N ASP A 140 -11.83 1.33 -7.98
CA ASP A 140 -11.83 0.50 -9.18
C ASP A 140 -10.48 -0.22 -9.34
N GLY A 141 -10.52 -1.54 -9.42
CA GLY A 141 -9.32 -2.33 -9.66
C GLY A 141 -8.35 -2.41 -8.49
N GLN A 142 -8.75 -1.92 -7.33
CA GLN A 142 -7.90 -1.95 -6.14
C GLN A 142 -8.27 -3.14 -5.25
N PRO A 143 -7.31 -3.72 -4.53
CA PRO A 143 -7.56 -4.91 -3.73
C PRO A 143 -8.18 -4.59 -2.38
N ASP A 144 -8.84 -5.58 -1.80
CA ASP A 144 -9.20 -5.54 -0.39
C ASP A 144 -7.95 -5.82 0.43
N TRP A 145 -7.54 -4.88 1.25
CA TRP A 145 -6.29 -4.98 2.01
C TRP A 145 -6.50 -5.70 3.32
N ARG A 146 -5.48 -6.45 3.74
CA ARG A 146 -5.38 -6.97 5.10
C ARG A 146 -4.05 -6.55 5.69
N LEU A 147 -4.13 -5.93 6.86
CA LEU A 147 -2.94 -5.55 7.62
C LEU A 147 -2.68 -6.62 8.65
N TYR A 148 -1.52 -7.26 8.54
CA TYR A 148 -1.10 -8.29 9.46
C TYR A 148 -0.02 -7.77 10.39
N ARG A 149 -0.19 -8.01 11.68
CA ARG A 149 0.84 -7.70 12.68
C ARG A 149 1.77 -8.89 12.82
N VAL A 150 3.06 -8.65 12.63
CA VAL A 150 4.07 -9.70 12.69
C VAL A 150 4.14 -10.23 14.13
N ASN A 151 4.10 -11.55 14.27
CA ASN A 151 4.19 -12.20 15.58
C ASN A 151 5.60 -12.05 16.12
N GLU A 152 5.71 -11.71 17.40
CA GLU A 152 7.01 -11.66 18.02
C GLU A 152 7.59 -13.07 18.17
N ARG A 153 8.88 -13.17 17.88
CA ARG A 153 9.54 -14.45 18.04
C ARG A 153 9.73 -14.72 19.53
N VAL A 154 9.21 -15.87 19.98
CA VAL A 154 9.42 -16.31 21.35
C VAL A 154 10.77 -17.00 21.40
N VAL A 155 11.69 -16.46 22.19
CA VAL A 155 12.98 -17.11 22.42
C VAL A 155 12.79 -18.07 23.57
N THR A 156 12.83 -19.37 23.26
CA THR A 156 12.75 -20.41 24.27
C THR A 156 14.16 -20.76 24.72
N ARG A 157 14.34 -20.80 25.97
CA ARG A 157 15.63 -21.19 26.57
C ARG A 157 15.52 -22.51 27.27
#